data_b0a66dd5e9b42f85f67de5905f83b07f
#
_entry.id   b0a66dd5e9b42f85f67de5905f83b07f
#
_cell.length_a   1.000
_cell.length_b   1.000
_cell.length_c   1.000
_cell.angle_alpha   90.00
_cell.angle_beta   90.00
_cell.angle_gamma   90.00
#
_symmetry.space_group_name_H-M   'P 1'
#
loop_
_entity.id
_entity.type
_entity.pdbx_description
1 polymer ?
#
loop_
_entity_poly.entity_id
_entity_poly.type
_entity_poly.pdbx_seq_one_letter_code
_entity_poly.pdbx_strand_id
1 'polypeptide(L)'
;GEIDIMERLNNDNFVHQVIHQSNGEAKHISKGKTPAISPTDYNTYGIIKLPNRIEFYVNNELTMVHEPKDDFAKRWPFETDYYIILNYACADKGQSGVYFWPGNVTSTTNFPYEMMVDYVKVWEYVE
;
A
#
# COMPACT_ATOMS: atom_id res chain seq x y z
N GLY A 1 1.26 10.13 -8.25
CA GLY A 1 0.50 9.02 -7.66
C GLY A 1 1.33 8.19 -6.72
N GLU A 2 0.68 7.39 -5.89
CA GLU A 2 1.29 6.46 -4.95
C GLU A 2 0.50 5.16 -5.01
N ILE A 3 1.19 4.04 -4.92
CA ILE A 3 0.60 2.70 -4.96
C ILE A 3 1.08 1.96 -3.71
N ASP A 4 0.21 1.83 -2.73
CA ASP A 4 0.50 1.11 -1.50
C ASP A 4 0.07 -0.34 -1.67
N ILE A 5 1.04 -1.18 -2.02
CA ILE A 5 0.81 -2.61 -2.29
C ILE A 5 0.41 -3.33 -0.99
N MET A 6 1.02 -2.92 0.12
CA MET A 6 0.74 -3.45 1.45
C MET A 6 1.15 -2.46 2.54
N GLU A 7 0.22 -2.11 3.38
CA GLU A 7 0.49 -1.41 4.62
C GLU A 7 -0.19 -2.16 5.76
N ARG A 8 0.58 -2.59 6.73
CA ARG A 8 0.08 -3.27 7.93
C ARG A 8 0.38 -2.46 9.17
N LEU A 9 -0.61 -2.27 10.01
CA LEU A 9 -0.47 -1.58 11.27
C LEU A 9 -0.45 -2.55 12.45
N ASN A 10 0.47 -2.34 13.34
CA ASN A 10 0.54 -3.07 14.61
C ASN A 10 0.39 -4.59 14.42
N ASN A 11 -0.63 -5.18 15.05
CA ASN A 11 -0.94 -6.61 15.01
C ASN A 11 -2.17 -6.93 14.17
N ASP A 12 -2.56 -6.06 13.24
CA ASP A 12 -3.73 -6.27 12.41
C ASP A 12 -3.64 -7.60 11.63
N ASN A 13 -4.78 -8.26 11.48
CA ASN A 13 -4.91 -9.47 10.67
C ASN A 13 -5.38 -9.18 9.24
N PHE A 14 -5.20 -7.95 8.81
CA PHE A 14 -5.45 -7.45 7.46
C PHE A 14 -4.37 -6.45 7.08
N VAL A 15 -4.31 -6.12 5.81
CA VAL A 15 -3.47 -5.06 5.28
C VAL A 15 -4.31 -4.04 4.54
N HIS A 16 -3.81 -2.83 4.42
CA HIS A 16 -4.37 -1.83 3.52
C HIS A 16 -3.68 -1.94 2.17
N GLN A 17 -4.46 -1.96 1.11
CA GLN A 17 -4.01 -1.80 -0.27
C GLN A 17 -4.68 -0.54 -0.80
N VAL A 18 -3.91 0.47 -1.18
CA VAL A 18 -4.43 1.80 -1.46
C VAL A 18 -3.80 2.40 -2.72
N ILE A 19 -4.61 3.11 -3.47
CA ILE A 19 -4.18 4.01 -4.55
C ILE A 19 -4.40 5.44 -4.07
N HIS A 20 -3.35 6.25 -4.17
CA HIS A 20 -3.41 7.69 -3.93
C HIS A 20 -3.11 8.46 -5.20
N GLN A 21 -3.97 9.40 -5.53
CA GLN A 21 -3.78 10.27 -6.68
C GLN A 21 -4.42 11.64 -6.47
N SER A 22 -4.11 12.59 -7.35
CA SER A 22 -4.81 13.87 -7.42
C SER A 22 -5.98 13.78 -8.38
N ASN A 23 -7.08 14.47 -8.07
CA ASN A 23 -8.17 14.65 -9.03
C ASN A 23 -7.89 15.75 -10.07
N GLY A 24 -6.67 16.33 -10.06
CA GLY A 24 -6.22 17.40 -10.96
C GLY A 24 -6.67 18.81 -10.54
N GLU A 25 -7.47 18.92 -9.51
CA GLU A 25 -7.82 20.20 -8.85
C GLU A 25 -7.00 20.37 -7.57
N ALA A 26 -5.83 19.74 -7.51
CA ALA A 26 -4.96 19.63 -6.33
C ALA A 26 -5.63 18.96 -5.12
N LYS A 27 -6.73 18.26 -5.32
CA LYS A 27 -7.40 17.51 -4.27
C LYS A 27 -6.90 16.07 -4.26
N HIS A 28 -6.38 15.66 -3.12
CA HIS A 28 -5.99 14.28 -2.88
C HIS A 28 -7.23 13.38 -2.78
N ILE A 29 -7.17 12.26 -3.45
CA ILE A 29 -8.17 11.20 -3.38
C ILE A 29 -7.49 9.85 -3.23
N SER A 30 -8.12 8.97 -2.47
CA SER A 30 -7.64 7.61 -2.29
C SER A 30 -8.76 6.59 -2.49
N LYS A 31 -8.39 5.39 -2.92
CA LYS A 31 -9.26 4.25 -3.03
C LYS A 31 -8.49 3.01 -2.58
N GLY A 32 -9.10 2.25 -1.69
CA GLY A 32 -8.42 1.08 -1.13
C GLY A 32 -9.34 -0.05 -0.71
N LYS A 33 -8.71 -1.12 -0.29
CA LYS A 33 -9.30 -2.34 0.30
C LYS A 33 -8.46 -2.80 1.48
N THR A 34 -9.07 -3.59 2.34
CA THR A 34 -8.44 -4.17 3.53
C THR A 34 -8.56 -5.70 3.53
N PRO A 35 -7.85 -6.39 2.63
CA PRO A 35 -7.89 -7.85 2.59
C PRO A 35 -7.27 -8.47 3.84
N ALA A 36 -7.85 -9.59 4.28
CA ALA A 36 -7.33 -10.36 5.41
C ALA A 36 -6.01 -11.05 5.05
N ILE A 37 -5.18 -11.25 6.07
CA ILE A 37 -3.91 -11.98 5.97
C ILE A 37 -3.76 -12.98 7.11
N SER A 38 -2.81 -13.90 6.99
CA SER A 38 -2.30 -14.66 8.12
C SER A 38 -1.28 -13.80 8.87
N PRO A 39 -1.54 -13.35 10.11
CA PRO A 39 -0.67 -12.40 10.77
C PRO A 39 0.66 -12.99 11.27
N THR A 40 0.76 -14.32 11.31
CA THR A 40 1.91 -15.07 11.86
C THR A 40 2.75 -15.75 10.79
N ASP A 41 2.30 -15.74 9.53
CA ASP A 41 2.96 -16.41 8.42
C ASP A 41 3.45 -15.40 7.39
N TYR A 42 4.32 -15.85 6.49
CA TYR A 42 4.63 -15.10 5.29
C TYR A 42 3.39 -15.01 4.40
N ASN A 43 3.14 -13.83 3.90
CA ASN A 43 2.10 -13.58 2.91
C ASN A 43 2.75 -12.97 1.67
N THR A 44 2.19 -13.23 0.50
CA THR A 44 2.61 -12.58 -0.73
C THR A 44 1.71 -11.40 -1.03
N TYR A 45 2.31 -10.30 -1.43
CA TYR A 45 1.62 -9.09 -1.84
C TYR A 45 2.10 -8.71 -3.22
N GLY A 46 1.19 -8.43 -4.12
CA GLY A 46 1.56 -8.15 -5.51
C GLY A 46 0.63 -7.19 -6.20
N ILE A 47 1.14 -6.61 -7.26
CA ILE A 47 0.34 -5.87 -8.23
C ILE A 47 0.65 -6.33 -9.64
N ILE A 48 -0.34 -6.20 -10.53
CA ILE A 48 -0.14 -6.17 -11.97
C ILE A 48 -0.47 -4.75 -12.43
N LYS A 49 0.55 -4.04 -12.89
CA LYS A 49 0.42 -2.67 -13.40
C LYS A 49 0.35 -2.71 -14.92
N LEU A 50 -0.81 -2.42 -15.46
CA LEU A 50 -1.09 -2.32 -16.88
C LEU A 50 -1.27 -0.85 -17.27
N PRO A 51 -1.25 -0.52 -18.58
CA PRO A 51 -1.37 0.87 -19.04
C PRO A 51 -2.62 1.61 -18.53
N ASN A 52 -3.72 0.91 -18.29
CA ASN A 52 -5.02 1.49 -17.94
C ASN A 52 -5.62 0.97 -16.63
N ARG A 53 -4.94 0.04 -15.96
CA ARG A 53 -5.43 -0.52 -14.70
C ARG A 53 -4.32 -1.07 -13.83
N ILE A 54 -4.59 -1.17 -12.54
CA ILE A 54 -3.74 -1.83 -11.55
C ILE A 54 -4.59 -2.87 -10.82
N GLU A 55 -4.10 -4.08 -10.79
CA GLU A 55 -4.70 -5.19 -10.04
C GLU A 55 -3.87 -5.47 -8.80
N PHE A 56 -4.52 -5.69 -7.67
CA PHE A 56 -3.87 -5.99 -6.39
C PHE A 56 -4.16 -7.40 -5.95
N TYR A 57 -3.17 -8.03 -5.36
CA TYR A 57 -3.24 -9.43 -4.94
C TYR A 57 -2.69 -9.60 -3.52
N VAL A 58 -3.32 -10.50 -2.77
CA VAL A 58 -2.78 -11.06 -1.53
C VAL A 58 -2.84 -12.58 -1.66
N ASN A 59 -1.72 -13.27 -1.42
CA ASN A 59 -1.62 -14.73 -1.52
C ASN A 59 -2.17 -15.29 -2.85
N ASN A 60 -1.87 -14.60 -3.95
CA ASN A 60 -2.34 -14.89 -5.31
C ASN A 60 -3.85 -14.71 -5.54
N GLU A 61 -4.60 -14.19 -4.58
CA GLU A 61 -6.01 -13.86 -4.74
C GLU A 61 -6.17 -12.39 -5.12
N LEU A 62 -6.98 -12.12 -6.15
CA LEU A 62 -7.31 -10.75 -6.58
C LEU A 62 -8.16 -10.06 -5.51
N THR A 63 -7.68 -8.95 -5.00
CA THR A 63 -8.31 -8.21 -3.90
C THR A 63 -8.95 -6.90 -4.35
N MET A 64 -8.31 -6.22 -5.30
CA MET A 64 -8.79 -4.95 -5.82
C MET A 64 -8.37 -4.74 -7.27
N VAL A 65 -9.24 -4.10 -8.04
CA VAL A 65 -8.92 -3.57 -9.37
C VAL A 65 -9.15 -2.06 -9.35
N HIS A 66 -8.15 -1.31 -9.77
CA HIS A 66 -8.23 0.11 -10.03
C HIS A 66 -8.16 0.35 -11.54
N GLU A 67 -9.33 0.58 -12.14
CA GLU A 67 -9.52 0.83 -13.56
C GLU A 67 -10.52 1.99 -13.72
N PRO A 68 -10.06 3.24 -13.69
CA PRO A 68 -10.96 4.39 -13.80
C PRO A 68 -11.50 4.51 -15.23
N LYS A 69 -12.83 4.69 -15.35
CA LYS A 69 -13.55 4.73 -16.64
C LYS A 69 -14.11 6.11 -17.02
N ASP A 70 -13.95 7.09 -16.14
CA ASP A 70 -14.51 8.43 -16.26
C ASP A 70 -13.43 9.51 -16.38
N ASP A 71 -13.74 10.75 -16.04
CA ASP A 71 -12.78 11.87 -16.00
C ASP A 71 -11.57 11.61 -15.13
N PHE A 72 -11.65 10.63 -14.24
CA PHE A 72 -10.56 10.10 -13.48
C PHE A 72 -9.50 9.42 -14.37
N ALA A 73 -9.92 8.80 -15.48
CA ALA A 73 -9.01 8.20 -16.46
C ALA A 73 -8.13 9.25 -17.14
N LYS A 74 -8.61 10.48 -17.31
CA LYS A 74 -7.82 11.57 -17.91
C LYS A 74 -6.64 12.02 -17.05
N ARG A 75 -6.51 11.53 -15.83
CA ARG A 75 -5.54 11.96 -14.84
C ARG A 75 -4.77 10.77 -14.25
N TRP A 76 -4.65 9.74 -15.05
CA TRP A 76 -3.92 8.53 -14.71
C TRP A 76 -2.43 8.85 -14.48
N PRO A 77 -1.95 8.88 -13.23
CA PRO A 77 -0.57 9.25 -12.91
C PRO A 77 0.38 8.07 -12.95
N PHE A 78 -0.11 6.89 -13.37
CA PHE A 78 0.60 5.63 -13.21
C PHE A 78 1.29 5.14 -14.51
N GLU A 79 1.41 5.99 -15.53
CA GLU A 79 2.16 5.69 -16.75
C GLU A 79 3.68 5.75 -16.54
N THR A 80 4.13 6.49 -15.55
CA THR A 80 5.55 6.68 -15.26
C THR A 80 6.14 5.49 -14.50
N ASP A 81 7.47 5.43 -14.48
CA ASP A 81 8.21 4.47 -13.65
C ASP A 81 8.01 4.74 -12.17
N TYR A 82 7.99 3.68 -11.38
CA TYR A 82 7.86 3.70 -9.94
C TYR A 82 9.01 2.94 -9.29
N TYR A 83 9.46 3.45 -8.17
CA TYR A 83 10.41 2.75 -7.31
C TYR A 83 9.66 1.87 -6.32
N ILE A 84 10.20 0.67 -6.06
CA ILE A 84 9.74 -0.17 -4.95
C ILE A 84 10.39 0.34 -3.67
N ILE A 85 9.58 0.60 -2.67
CA ILE A 85 10.01 1.05 -1.35
C ILE A 85 9.59 0.01 -0.33
N LEU A 86 10.54 -0.49 0.44
CA LEU A 86 10.30 -1.29 1.62
C LEU A 86 10.50 -0.40 2.84
N ASN A 87 9.44 -0.15 3.58
CA ASN A 87 9.44 0.74 4.72
C ASN A 87 8.91 0.05 5.97
N TYR A 88 9.59 0.30 7.09
CA TYR A 88 9.14 -0.11 8.41
C TYR A 88 9.40 1.04 9.38
N ALA A 89 8.34 1.63 9.90
CA ALA A 89 8.42 2.84 10.68
C ALA A 89 7.64 2.75 11.99
N CYS A 90 8.12 3.45 13.00
CA CYS A 90 7.37 3.74 14.22
C CYS A 90 6.86 5.19 14.18
N ALA A 91 5.65 5.41 14.67
CA ALA A 91 5.15 6.76 14.85
C ALA A 91 5.92 7.49 15.96
N ASP A 92 6.25 8.76 15.73
CA ASP A 92 6.86 9.61 16.75
C ASP A 92 5.79 10.20 17.67
N LYS A 93 6.06 10.11 18.98
CA LYS A 93 5.23 10.68 20.02
C LYS A 93 5.26 12.22 20.08
N GLY A 94 6.20 12.86 19.34
CA GLY A 94 6.57 14.27 19.53
C GLY A 94 5.66 15.30 18.88
N GLN A 95 4.73 14.94 18.03
CA GLN A 95 3.88 15.91 17.34
C GLN A 95 2.48 15.96 17.95
N SER A 96 2.29 16.87 18.88
CA SER A 96 0.99 17.11 19.51
C SER A 96 -0.04 17.60 18.49
N GLY A 97 -1.24 17.00 18.53
CA GLY A 97 -2.42 17.48 17.80
C GLY A 97 -2.62 16.88 16.41
N VAL A 98 -1.77 16.01 15.94
CA VAL A 98 -1.96 15.26 14.69
C VAL A 98 -2.32 13.81 15.01
N TYR A 99 -3.37 13.32 14.40
CA TYR A 99 -3.70 11.89 14.44
C TYR A 99 -2.67 11.15 13.58
N PHE A 100 -1.80 10.39 14.25
CA PHE A 100 -0.87 9.51 13.55
C PHE A 100 -1.58 8.20 13.22
N TRP A 101 -1.69 7.93 11.95
CA TRP A 101 -2.36 6.76 11.45
C TRP A 101 -1.82 5.43 12.03
N PRO A 102 -0.50 5.20 12.19
CA PRO A 102 -0.03 3.98 12.84
C PRO A 102 -0.18 3.96 14.36
N GLY A 103 -0.63 5.04 14.99
CA GLY A 103 -0.68 5.16 16.43
C GLY A 103 0.65 5.55 17.08
N ASN A 104 0.61 5.85 18.37
CA ASN A 104 1.81 6.27 19.11
C ASN A 104 2.59 5.08 19.65
N VAL A 105 3.92 5.20 19.66
CA VAL A 105 4.78 4.31 20.43
C VAL A 105 4.50 4.49 21.93
N THR A 106 4.21 3.40 22.61
CA THR A 106 3.94 3.40 24.06
C THR A 106 5.17 3.02 24.86
N SER A 107 5.13 3.27 26.17
CA SER A 107 6.21 2.86 27.08
C SER A 107 6.39 1.34 27.21
N THR A 108 5.40 0.56 26.78
CA THR A 108 5.44 -0.91 26.73
C THR A 108 5.96 -1.45 25.40
N THR A 109 6.33 -0.58 24.48
CA THR A 109 6.89 -0.96 23.20
C THR A 109 8.26 -1.59 23.38
N ASN A 110 8.42 -2.82 22.95
CA ASN A 110 9.68 -3.56 23.01
C ASN A 110 10.39 -3.45 21.66
N PHE A 111 11.62 -2.96 21.67
CA PHE A 111 12.50 -2.91 20.51
C PHE A 111 13.63 -3.94 20.62
N PRO A 112 14.20 -4.42 19.51
CA PRO A 112 13.87 -4.05 18.14
C PRO A 112 12.62 -4.77 17.60
N TYR A 113 11.90 -4.12 16.67
CA TYR A 113 10.94 -4.79 15.80
C TYR A 113 11.59 -5.07 14.45
N GLU A 114 11.27 -6.20 13.88
CA GLU A 114 11.86 -6.64 12.61
C GLU A 114 10.78 -6.86 11.56
N MET A 115 11.03 -6.39 10.35
CA MET A 115 10.27 -6.76 9.15
C MET A 115 11.12 -7.72 8.33
N MET A 116 10.64 -8.94 8.17
CA MET A 116 11.33 -9.95 7.37
C MET A 116 10.75 -10.00 5.97
N VAL A 117 11.62 -9.89 4.98
CA VAL A 117 11.28 -9.98 3.56
C VAL A 117 12.03 -11.15 2.96
N ASP A 118 11.29 -12.15 2.46
CA ASP A 118 11.89 -13.33 1.84
C ASP A 118 12.40 -12.99 0.43
N TYR A 119 11.56 -12.33 -0.37
CA TYR A 119 11.95 -11.90 -1.72
C TYR A 119 11.16 -10.68 -2.20
N VAL A 120 11.76 -10.01 -3.18
CA VAL A 120 11.09 -9.06 -4.07
C VAL A 120 11.34 -9.54 -5.50
N LYS A 121 10.27 -9.66 -6.29
CA LYS A 121 10.35 -10.07 -7.69
C LYS A 121 9.60 -9.09 -8.58
N VAL A 122 10.20 -8.76 -9.71
CA VAL A 122 9.59 -7.90 -10.72
C VAL A 122 9.65 -8.62 -12.06
N TRP A 123 8.56 -8.60 -12.80
CA TRP A 123 8.47 -9.12 -14.15
C TRP A 123 7.99 -8.02 -15.08
N GLU A 124 8.54 -8.01 -16.26
CA GLU A 124 8.01 -7.20 -17.35
C GLU A 124 6.81 -7.92 -17.97
N TYR A 125 5.74 -7.15 -18.19
CA TYR A 125 4.60 -7.65 -18.95
C TYR A 125 4.95 -7.61 -20.44
N VAL A 126 4.89 -8.75 -21.08
CA VAL A 126 5.10 -8.89 -22.54
C VAL A 126 3.75 -9.27 -23.14
N GLU A 127 3.29 -8.47 -24.11
CA GLU A 127 2.08 -8.75 -24.89
C GLU A 127 2.23 -9.97 -25.81
#